data_172f7b3ae5fe2e7b3026e71f9d89ec19
#
_entry.id   172f7b3ae5fe2e7b3026e71f9d89ec19
#
_cell.length_a   1.000
_cell.length_b   1.000
_cell.length_c   1.000
_cell.angle_alpha   90.00
_cell.angle_beta   90.00
_cell.angle_gamma   90.00
#
_symmetry.space_group_name_H-M   'P 1'
#
loop_
_entity.id
_entity.type
_entity.pdbx_description
1 polymer ?
#
loop_
_entity_poly.entity_id
_entity_poly.type
_entity_poly.pdbx_seq_one_letter_code
_entity_poly.pdbx_strand_id
1 'polypeptide(L)'
;MKNFDWKLFAIIGVVILSLLILLLGYMVSVSNTVARMEEQINESYSGIEIQQKHRNDSITQLVQVVENFTSHEQDVVDSVTNARTALQNGDVAEAMRSLNVVVENYPEIKSDTVYENLMNEISICENTISQYRNNYNAQVKEYKKYIKIFPHKQILSAQGYEPMNVDYLTFDAEELKVIDNMFE
;
A
#
# COMPACT_ATOMS: atom_id res chain seq x y z
N MET A 1 54.59 34.87 -35.08
CA MET A 1 53.47 33.90 -35.23
C MET A 1 53.40 33.15 -33.93
N LYS A 2 52.32 33.35 -33.10
CA LYS A 2 52.13 32.64 -31.82
C LYS A 2 52.03 31.16 -32.11
N ASN A 3 52.89 30.34 -31.52
CA ASN A 3 52.76 28.90 -31.54
C ASN A 3 51.37 28.57 -30.96
N PHE A 4 50.46 28.13 -31.78
CA PHE A 4 49.13 27.72 -31.42
C PHE A 4 49.27 26.43 -30.62
N ASP A 5 49.06 26.50 -29.27
CA ASP A 5 49.26 25.41 -28.32
C ASP A 5 48.18 24.33 -28.51
N TRP A 6 48.28 23.57 -29.60
CA TRP A 6 47.35 22.50 -29.92
C TRP A 6 47.23 21.48 -28.78
N LYS A 7 48.28 21.31 -27.98
CA LYS A 7 48.26 20.46 -26.78
C LYS A 7 47.27 20.96 -25.72
N LEU A 8 47.17 22.28 -25.58
CA LEU A 8 46.21 22.89 -24.65
C LEU A 8 44.77 22.64 -25.14
N PHE A 9 44.49 22.77 -26.43
CA PHE A 9 43.17 22.45 -27.00
C PHE A 9 42.84 20.97 -26.89
N ALA A 10 43.79 20.07 -27.08
CA ALA A 10 43.60 18.65 -26.89
C ALA A 10 43.25 18.30 -25.40
N ILE A 11 43.95 18.91 -24.45
CA ILE A 11 43.65 18.72 -23.01
C ILE A 11 42.21 19.25 -22.71
N ILE A 12 41.88 20.46 -23.15
CA ILE A 12 40.53 21.01 -22.97
C ILE A 12 39.48 20.10 -23.57
N GLY A 13 39.72 19.59 -24.79
CA GLY A 13 38.79 18.63 -25.45
C GLY A 13 38.57 17.35 -24.64
N VAL A 14 39.62 16.76 -24.07
CA VAL A 14 39.54 15.58 -23.21
C VAL A 14 38.75 15.87 -21.93
N VAL A 15 38.98 17.05 -21.31
CA VAL A 15 38.25 17.48 -20.10
C VAL A 15 36.76 17.67 -20.42
N ILE A 16 36.42 18.34 -21.52
CA ILE A 16 35.01 18.52 -21.92
C ILE A 16 34.37 17.18 -22.19
N LEU A 17 35.02 16.26 -22.90
CA LEU A 17 34.50 14.94 -23.20
C LEU A 17 34.25 14.13 -21.91
N SER A 18 35.19 14.19 -20.95
CA SER A 18 35.02 13.49 -19.66
C SER A 18 33.82 14.05 -18.86
N LEU A 19 33.63 15.39 -18.87
CA LEU A 19 32.49 16.02 -18.21
C LEU A 19 31.15 15.65 -18.89
N LEU A 20 31.12 15.54 -20.23
CA LEU A 20 29.94 15.07 -20.95
C LEU A 20 29.58 13.62 -20.60
N ILE A 21 30.56 12.72 -20.51
CA ILE A 21 30.36 11.33 -20.11
C ILE A 21 29.80 11.25 -18.69
N LEU A 22 30.34 12.03 -17.76
CA LEU A 22 29.85 12.10 -16.37
C LEU A 22 28.42 12.63 -16.30
N LEU A 23 28.09 13.65 -17.09
CA LEU A 23 26.75 14.20 -17.18
C LEU A 23 25.75 13.16 -17.71
N LEU A 24 26.09 12.45 -18.78
CA LEU A 24 25.25 11.38 -19.33
C LEU A 24 25.04 10.25 -18.31
N GLY A 25 26.11 9.83 -17.64
CA GLY A 25 26.02 8.84 -16.57
C GLY A 25 25.10 9.28 -15.42
N TYR A 26 25.19 10.56 -15.04
CA TYR A 26 24.31 11.13 -14.03
C TYR A 26 22.83 11.17 -14.50
N MET A 27 22.55 11.54 -15.75
CA MET A 27 21.19 11.53 -16.31
C MET A 27 20.58 10.15 -16.29
N VAL A 28 21.35 9.11 -16.69
CA VAL A 28 20.90 7.70 -16.61
C VAL A 28 20.63 7.28 -15.17
N SER A 29 21.49 7.69 -14.23
CA SER A 29 21.30 7.39 -12.81
C SER A 29 20.01 7.99 -12.24
N VAL A 30 19.67 9.23 -12.62
CA VAL A 30 18.43 9.90 -12.24
C VAL A 30 17.23 9.12 -12.75
N SER A 31 17.20 8.73 -14.02
CA SER A 31 16.11 7.95 -14.61
C SER A 31 15.94 6.58 -13.95
N ASN A 32 17.04 5.87 -13.73
CA ASN A 32 17.00 4.57 -13.06
C ASN A 32 16.50 4.68 -11.60
N THR A 33 16.81 5.79 -10.93
CA THR A 33 16.34 6.02 -9.56
C THR A 33 14.84 6.27 -9.55
N VAL A 34 14.32 7.07 -10.49
CA VAL A 34 12.87 7.29 -10.63
C VAL A 34 12.14 6.00 -10.92
N ALA A 35 12.59 5.22 -11.90
CA ALA A 35 11.98 3.94 -12.24
C ALA A 35 11.93 2.98 -11.02
N ARG A 36 12.99 2.97 -10.22
CA ARG A 36 13.02 2.17 -8.99
C ARG A 36 12.03 2.67 -7.94
N MET A 37 11.87 3.99 -7.79
CA MET A 37 10.90 4.57 -6.86
C MET A 37 9.47 4.25 -7.27
N GLU A 38 9.16 4.30 -8.57
CA GLU A 38 7.85 3.93 -9.12
C GLU A 38 7.53 2.45 -8.85
N GLU A 39 8.50 1.56 -9.04
CA GLU A 39 8.33 0.14 -8.75
C GLU A 39 8.12 -0.13 -7.25
N GLN A 40 8.84 0.56 -6.37
CA GLN A 40 8.62 0.45 -4.92
C GLN A 40 7.22 0.92 -4.50
N ILE A 41 6.69 1.97 -5.13
CA ILE A 41 5.31 2.43 -4.89
C ILE A 41 4.33 1.34 -5.31
N ASN A 42 4.49 0.75 -6.51
CA ASN A 42 3.64 -0.33 -7.00
C ASN A 42 3.72 -1.57 -6.11
N GLU A 43 4.90 -1.94 -5.67
CA GLU A 43 5.12 -3.07 -4.74
C GLU A 43 4.37 -2.85 -3.42
N SER A 44 4.48 -1.66 -2.83
CA SER A 44 3.76 -1.33 -1.58
C SER A 44 2.25 -1.33 -1.77
N TYR A 45 1.76 -0.85 -2.90
CA TYR A 45 0.33 -0.88 -3.23
C TYR A 45 -0.18 -2.31 -3.39
N SER A 46 0.55 -3.14 -4.12
CA SER A 46 0.22 -4.57 -4.27
C SER A 46 0.23 -5.31 -2.93
N GLY A 47 1.14 -4.94 -2.02
CA GLY A 47 1.16 -5.46 -0.66
C GLY A 47 -0.13 -5.15 0.12
N ILE A 48 -0.69 -3.94 -0.05
CA ILE A 48 -1.98 -3.57 0.54
C ILE A 48 -3.10 -4.47 -0.02
N GLU A 49 -3.19 -4.62 -1.34
CA GLU A 49 -4.23 -5.42 -1.98
C GLU A 49 -4.20 -6.89 -1.53
N ILE A 50 -3.00 -7.47 -1.40
CA ILE A 50 -2.82 -8.84 -0.93
C ILE A 50 -3.34 -8.98 0.51
N GLN A 51 -2.99 -8.06 1.40
CA GLN A 51 -3.42 -8.12 2.80
C GLN A 51 -4.93 -7.86 2.96
N GLN A 52 -5.51 -6.97 2.16
CA GLN A 52 -6.96 -6.77 2.12
C GLN A 52 -7.70 -8.04 1.68
N LYS A 53 -7.14 -8.77 0.71
CA LYS A 53 -7.71 -10.05 0.31
C LYS A 53 -7.62 -11.08 1.44
N HIS A 54 -6.47 -11.23 2.10
CA HIS A 54 -6.33 -12.13 3.24
C HIS A 54 -7.33 -11.81 4.36
N ARG A 55 -7.47 -10.53 4.70
CA ARG A 55 -8.47 -10.06 5.67
C ARG A 55 -9.88 -10.49 5.27
N ASN A 56 -10.29 -10.25 4.03
CA ASN A 56 -11.62 -10.61 3.54
C ASN A 56 -11.85 -12.13 3.55
N ASP A 57 -10.83 -12.91 3.23
CA ASP A 57 -10.88 -14.37 3.28
C ASP A 57 -11.07 -14.84 4.74
N SER A 58 -10.35 -14.25 5.71
CA SER A 58 -10.49 -14.57 7.14
C SER A 58 -11.87 -14.16 7.69
N ILE A 59 -12.40 -12.99 7.31
CA ILE A 59 -13.76 -12.59 7.71
C ILE A 59 -14.81 -13.52 7.08
N THR A 60 -14.62 -13.96 5.84
CA THR A 60 -15.52 -14.94 5.21
C THR A 60 -15.56 -16.26 5.99
N GLN A 61 -14.41 -16.73 6.48
CA GLN A 61 -14.33 -17.91 7.34
C GLN A 61 -15.00 -17.64 8.70
N LEU A 62 -14.83 -16.45 9.27
CA LEU A 62 -15.48 -16.04 10.51
C LEU A 62 -17.01 -16.09 10.39
N VAL A 63 -17.57 -15.60 9.27
CA VAL A 63 -18.98 -15.69 8.94
C VAL A 63 -19.46 -17.16 8.97
N GLN A 64 -18.67 -18.10 8.42
CA GLN A 64 -19.01 -19.54 8.43
C GLN A 64 -18.96 -20.11 9.84
N VAL A 65 -18.02 -19.73 10.67
CA VAL A 65 -17.93 -20.16 12.07
C VAL A 65 -19.18 -19.71 12.83
N VAL A 66 -19.56 -18.44 12.74
CA VAL A 66 -20.76 -17.88 13.39
C VAL A 66 -22.03 -18.60 12.91
N GLU A 67 -22.17 -18.83 11.61
CA GLU A 67 -23.31 -19.55 11.02
C GLU A 67 -23.42 -20.99 11.57
N ASN A 68 -22.32 -21.71 11.72
CA ASN A 68 -22.31 -23.09 12.21
C ASN A 68 -22.76 -23.20 13.69
N PHE A 69 -22.47 -22.17 14.51
CA PHE A 69 -22.90 -22.14 15.90
C PHE A 69 -24.40 -21.93 16.08
N THR A 70 -25.03 -21.24 15.13
CA THR A 70 -26.38 -20.65 15.31
C THR A 70 -27.36 -20.96 14.21
N SER A 71 -27.17 -22.07 13.48
CA SER A 71 -27.88 -22.44 12.23
C SER A 71 -29.42 -22.56 12.32
N HIS A 72 -30.03 -22.31 13.47
CA HIS A 72 -31.48 -22.50 13.70
C HIS A 72 -32.23 -21.22 14.12
N GLU A 73 -31.54 -20.08 14.25
CA GLU A 73 -32.16 -18.84 14.72
C GLU A 73 -32.23 -17.80 13.57
N GLN A 74 -33.44 -17.26 13.31
CA GLN A 74 -33.69 -16.37 12.19
C GLN A 74 -32.88 -15.07 12.25
N ASP A 75 -32.72 -14.49 13.43
CA ASP A 75 -31.97 -13.24 13.63
C ASP A 75 -30.49 -13.38 13.28
N VAL A 76 -29.94 -14.59 13.48
CA VAL A 76 -28.56 -14.91 13.10
C VAL A 76 -28.43 -15.08 11.60
N VAL A 77 -29.39 -15.75 10.95
CA VAL A 77 -29.41 -15.90 9.50
C VAL A 77 -29.43 -14.54 8.80
N ASP A 78 -30.19 -13.60 9.32
CA ASP A 78 -30.26 -12.23 8.78
C ASP A 78 -28.93 -11.49 8.96
N SER A 79 -28.32 -11.57 10.15
CA SER A 79 -27.01 -10.95 10.42
C SER A 79 -25.88 -11.53 9.57
N VAL A 80 -25.85 -12.86 9.41
CA VAL A 80 -24.88 -13.56 8.54
C VAL A 80 -25.08 -13.15 7.07
N THR A 81 -26.32 -13.03 6.62
CA THR A 81 -26.64 -12.58 5.25
C THR A 81 -26.20 -11.14 5.01
N ASN A 82 -26.43 -10.25 6.00
CA ASN A 82 -25.97 -8.87 5.96
C ASN A 82 -24.42 -8.79 5.91
N ALA A 83 -23.74 -9.56 6.75
CA ALA A 83 -22.28 -9.63 6.73
C ALA A 83 -21.71 -10.08 5.37
N ARG A 84 -22.29 -11.12 4.76
CA ARG A 84 -21.91 -11.58 3.42
C ARG A 84 -22.12 -10.51 2.35
N THR A 85 -23.27 -9.85 2.39
CA THR A 85 -23.62 -8.78 1.45
C THR A 85 -22.67 -7.59 1.59
N ALA A 86 -22.35 -7.21 2.83
CA ALA A 86 -21.39 -6.14 3.11
C ALA A 86 -20.00 -6.48 2.57
N LEU A 87 -19.51 -7.71 2.77
CA LEU A 87 -18.22 -8.15 2.20
C LEU A 87 -18.20 -8.12 0.67
N GLN A 88 -19.29 -8.51 0.01
CA GLN A 88 -19.40 -8.43 -1.46
C GLN A 88 -19.36 -6.99 -1.97
N ASN A 89 -19.85 -6.04 -1.18
CA ASN A 89 -19.82 -4.61 -1.48
C ASN A 89 -18.49 -3.94 -1.04
N GLY A 90 -17.59 -4.67 -0.40
CA GLY A 90 -16.31 -4.14 0.12
C GLY A 90 -16.45 -3.39 1.45
N ASP A 91 -17.62 -3.45 2.11
CA ASP A 91 -17.87 -2.80 3.39
C ASP A 91 -17.53 -3.75 4.56
N VAL A 92 -16.25 -3.78 4.89
CA VAL A 92 -15.71 -4.62 5.97
C VAL A 92 -16.25 -4.18 7.33
N ALA A 93 -16.42 -2.87 7.55
CA ALA A 93 -16.92 -2.34 8.81
C ALA A 93 -18.35 -2.82 9.10
N GLU A 94 -19.22 -2.80 8.10
CA GLU A 94 -20.58 -3.30 8.24
C GLU A 94 -20.64 -4.82 8.40
N ALA A 95 -19.78 -5.54 7.69
CA ALA A 95 -19.66 -6.99 7.88
C ALA A 95 -19.32 -7.36 9.31
N MET A 96 -18.30 -6.69 9.88
CA MET A 96 -17.86 -6.92 11.25
C MET A 96 -18.92 -6.49 12.28
N ARG A 97 -19.62 -5.35 12.07
CA ARG A 97 -20.75 -4.95 12.94
C ARG A 97 -21.85 -6.02 12.97
N SER A 98 -22.23 -6.54 11.81
CA SER A 98 -23.27 -7.58 11.69
C SER A 98 -22.90 -8.86 12.45
N LEU A 99 -21.62 -9.26 12.40
CA LEU A 99 -21.12 -10.41 13.15
C LEU A 99 -21.07 -10.12 14.66
N ASN A 100 -20.66 -8.92 15.06
CA ASN A 100 -20.55 -8.57 16.48
C ASN A 100 -21.90 -8.65 17.21
N VAL A 101 -22.99 -8.24 16.56
CA VAL A 101 -24.35 -8.35 17.12
C VAL A 101 -24.68 -9.81 17.48
N VAL A 102 -24.27 -10.79 16.64
CA VAL A 102 -24.47 -12.20 16.94
C VAL A 102 -23.60 -12.65 18.09
N VAL A 103 -22.31 -12.29 18.08
CA VAL A 103 -21.33 -12.71 19.09
C VAL A 103 -21.65 -12.13 20.46
N GLU A 104 -22.24 -10.95 20.55
CA GLU A 104 -22.73 -10.37 21.81
C GLU A 104 -23.88 -11.17 22.40
N ASN A 105 -24.75 -11.74 21.56
CA ASN A 105 -25.88 -12.57 21.99
C ASN A 105 -25.46 -14.01 22.31
N TYR A 106 -24.35 -14.48 21.74
CA TYR A 106 -23.83 -15.85 21.86
C TYR A 106 -22.36 -15.83 22.31
N PRO A 107 -22.07 -15.49 23.58
CA PRO A 107 -20.69 -15.30 24.06
C PRO A 107 -19.84 -16.58 24.01
N GLU A 108 -20.44 -17.76 23.90
CA GLU A 108 -19.75 -19.02 23.69
C GLU A 108 -18.97 -19.06 22.36
N ILE A 109 -19.37 -18.29 21.35
CA ILE A 109 -18.65 -18.16 20.08
C ILE A 109 -17.27 -17.56 20.32
N LYS A 110 -17.17 -16.55 21.21
CA LYS A 110 -15.86 -15.94 21.57
C LYS A 110 -14.87 -16.94 22.14
N SER A 111 -15.36 -18.00 22.78
CA SER A 111 -14.53 -19.06 23.39
C SER A 111 -14.13 -20.16 22.40
N ASP A 112 -14.58 -20.09 21.16
CA ASP A 112 -14.19 -21.04 20.12
C ASP A 112 -12.78 -20.72 19.60
N THR A 113 -11.92 -21.74 19.59
CA THR A 113 -10.50 -21.57 19.21
C THR A 113 -10.36 -21.12 17.75
N VAL A 114 -11.28 -21.52 16.85
CA VAL A 114 -11.24 -21.11 15.43
C VAL A 114 -11.62 -19.64 15.31
N TYR A 115 -12.66 -19.21 16.08
CA TYR A 115 -13.05 -17.80 16.16
C TYR A 115 -11.88 -16.93 16.65
N GLU A 116 -11.25 -17.30 17.78
CA GLU A 116 -10.11 -16.55 18.33
C GLU A 116 -8.94 -16.44 17.33
N ASN A 117 -8.60 -17.54 16.66
CA ASN A 117 -7.53 -17.55 15.67
C ASN A 117 -7.83 -16.64 14.48
N LEU A 118 -9.06 -16.67 13.97
CA LEU A 118 -9.48 -15.81 12.85
C LEU A 118 -9.50 -14.34 13.23
N MET A 119 -9.95 -14.00 14.44
CA MET A 119 -9.89 -12.63 14.96
C MET A 119 -8.45 -12.14 15.07
N ASN A 120 -7.53 -12.95 15.60
CA ASN A 120 -6.11 -12.62 15.65
C ASN A 120 -5.52 -12.41 14.24
N GLU A 121 -5.88 -13.25 13.27
CA GLU A 121 -5.42 -13.12 11.88
C GLU A 121 -5.93 -11.83 11.24
N ILE A 122 -7.21 -11.47 11.45
CA ILE A 122 -7.79 -10.20 10.99
C ILE A 122 -7.02 -9.03 11.59
N SER A 123 -6.72 -9.05 12.90
CA SER A 123 -5.92 -8.03 13.57
C SER A 123 -4.51 -7.88 12.97
N ILE A 124 -3.85 -9.00 12.68
CA ILE A 124 -2.54 -9.01 12.02
C ILE A 124 -2.64 -8.41 10.61
N CYS A 125 -3.67 -8.77 9.85
CA CYS A 125 -3.90 -8.19 8.51
C CYS A 125 -4.09 -6.68 8.58
N GLU A 126 -4.90 -6.15 9.52
CA GLU A 126 -5.13 -4.71 9.67
C GLU A 126 -3.84 -3.95 10.03
N ASN A 127 -3.08 -4.48 10.98
CA ASN A 127 -1.79 -3.90 11.34
C ASN A 127 -0.82 -3.88 10.13
N THR A 128 -0.82 -4.95 9.36
CA THR A 128 0.03 -5.09 8.17
C THR A 128 -0.42 -4.15 7.05
N ILE A 129 -1.74 -4.01 6.81
CA ILE A 129 -2.31 -3.03 5.86
C ILE A 129 -1.89 -1.62 6.26
N SER A 130 -2.00 -1.28 7.54
CA SER A 130 -1.58 0.03 8.06
C SER A 130 -0.08 0.29 7.81
N GLN A 131 0.78 -0.70 8.02
CA GLN A 131 2.21 -0.59 7.73
C GLN A 131 2.49 -0.37 6.24
N TYR A 132 1.84 -1.14 5.34
CA TYR A 132 1.99 -0.97 3.89
C TYR A 132 1.47 0.39 3.42
N ARG A 133 0.34 0.90 3.95
CA ARG A 133 -0.19 2.24 3.65
C ARG A 133 0.80 3.34 4.06
N ASN A 134 1.39 3.23 5.26
CA ASN A 134 2.41 4.17 5.74
C ASN A 134 3.66 4.14 4.85
N ASN A 135 4.13 2.95 4.48
CA ASN A 135 5.26 2.77 3.59
C ASN A 135 4.98 3.36 2.19
N TYR A 136 3.83 3.04 1.61
CA TYR A 136 3.37 3.63 0.35
C TYR A 136 3.39 5.16 0.39
N ASN A 137 2.79 5.76 1.41
CA ASN A 137 2.74 7.21 1.57
C ASN A 137 4.15 7.82 1.72
N ALA A 138 5.05 7.15 2.43
CA ALA A 138 6.44 7.59 2.55
C ALA A 138 7.16 7.54 1.19
N GLN A 139 6.97 6.49 0.42
CA GLN A 139 7.56 6.34 -0.92
C GLN A 139 6.98 7.37 -1.90
N VAL A 140 5.66 7.59 -1.90
CA VAL A 140 5.02 8.64 -2.72
C VAL A 140 5.58 10.01 -2.37
N LYS A 141 5.80 10.30 -1.09
CA LYS A 141 6.39 11.57 -0.64
C LYS A 141 7.82 11.74 -1.18
N GLU A 142 8.67 10.73 -1.04
CA GLU A 142 10.06 10.80 -1.52
C GLU A 142 10.12 10.87 -3.06
N TYR A 143 9.28 10.10 -3.76
CA TYR A 143 9.15 10.18 -5.21
C TYR A 143 8.73 11.59 -5.68
N LYS A 144 7.62 12.13 -5.13
CA LYS A 144 7.13 13.48 -5.47
C LYS A 144 8.17 14.56 -5.17
N LYS A 145 8.98 14.40 -4.12
CA LYS A 145 10.09 15.28 -3.80
C LYS A 145 11.23 15.13 -4.82
N TYR A 146 11.66 13.90 -5.11
CA TYR A 146 12.80 13.61 -5.99
C TYR A 146 12.62 14.19 -7.39
N ILE A 147 11.42 14.05 -7.98
CA ILE A 147 11.14 14.56 -9.33
C ILE A 147 10.99 16.09 -9.41
N LYS A 148 10.83 16.78 -8.26
CA LYS A 148 10.61 18.24 -8.20
C LYS A 148 11.87 19.04 -7.89
N ILE A 149 12.89 18.44 -7.29
CA ILE A 149 14.10 19.16 -6.88
C ILE A 149 15.07 19.34 -8.05
N PHE A 150 15.88 20.43 -7.98
CA PHE A 150 17.01 20.66 -8.90
C PHE A 150 18.17 19.71 -8.54
N PRO A 151 18.89 19.10 -9.53
CA PRO A 151 18.73 19.24 -10.99
C PRO A 151 17.77 18.18 -11.60
N HIS A 152 17.17 17.27 -10.81
CA HIS A 152 16.41 16.12 -11.31
C HIS A 152 15.23 16.55 -12.21
N LYS A 153 14.49 17.59 -11.78
CA LYS A 153 13.37 18.13 -12.55
C LYS A 153 13.77 18.49 -13.98
N GLN A 154 14.91 19.19 -14.15
CA GLN A 154 15.39 19.63 -15.45
C GLN A 154 15.84 18.46 -16.31
N ILE A 155 16.53 17.49 -15.71
CA ILE A 155 17.00 16.28 -16.39
C ILE A 155 15.82 15.46 -16.88
N LEU A 156 14.84 15.18 -16.02
CA LEU A 156 13.65 14.41 -16.34
C LEU A 156 12.81 15.08 -17.42
N SER A 157 12.63 16.40 -17.32
CA SER A 157 11.93 17.19 -18.34
C SER A 157 12.66 17.15 -19.70
N ALA A 158 14.00 17.24 -19.73
CA ALA A 158 14.78 17.12 -20.94
C ALA A 158 14.70 15.74 -21.59
N GLN A 159 14.45 14.68 -20.80
CA GLN A 159 14.26 13.31 -21.28
C GLN A 159 12.80 13.01 -21.69
N GLY A 160 11.87 13.95 -21.54
CA GLY A 160 10.44 13.74 -21.82
C GLY A 160 9.74 12.83 -20.82
N TYR A 161 10.26 12.74 -19.58
CA TYR A 161 9.67 11.92 -18.53
C TYR A 161 8.32 12.50 -18.09
N GLU A 162 7.29 11.63 -18.09
CA GLU A 162 5.97 11.95 -17.56
C GLU A 162 5.82 11.36 -16.17
N PRO A 163 5.55 12.19 -15.13
CA PRO A 163 5.40 11.71 -13.76
C PRO A 163 4.24 10.74 -13.61
N MET A 164 4.46 9.66 -12.85
CA MET A 164 3.42 8.76 -12.41
C MET A 164 2.37 9.52 -11.60
N ASN A 165 1.09 9.32 -11.94
CA ASN A 165 -0.03 9.91 -11.21
C ASN A 165 -0.35 9.07 -9.97
N VAL A 166 0.12 9.51 -8.81
CA VAL A 166 -0.08 8.83 -7.52
C VAL A 166 -0.50 9.83 -6.46
N ASP A 167 -1.47 9.44 -5.64
CA ASP A 167 -1.94 10.21 -4.50
C ASP A 167 -1.67 9.49 -3.19
N TYR A 168 -1.71 10.25 -2.09
CA TYR A 168 -1.59 9.69 -0.76
C TYR A 168 -2.84 8.89 -0.41
N LEU A 169 -2.65 7.73 0.19
CA LEU A 169 -3.75 6.96 0.77
C LEU A 169 -4.13 7.56 2.12
N THR A 170 -5.43 7.76 2.32
CA THR A 170 -6.01 8.19 3.59
C THR A 170 -6.52 6.99 4.37
N PHE A 171 -6.54 7.10 5.68
CA PHE A 171 -7.14 6.10 6.55
C PHE A 171 -8.62 6.40 6.72
N ASP A 172 -9.46 5.37 6.63
CA ASP A 172 -10.82 5.45 7.13
C ASP A 172 -10.80 5.18 8.64
N ALA A 173 -10.98 6.26 9.41
CA ALA A 173 -10.94 6.18 10.87
C ALA A 173 -12.16 5.42 11.46
N GLU A 174 -13.26 5.29 10.72
CA GLU A 174 -14.42 4.51 11.15
C GLU A 174 -14.17 3.00 11.01
N GLU A 175 -13.57 2.56 9.92
CA GLU A 175 -13.23 1.16 9.69
C GLU A 175 -12.33 0.63 10.81
N LEU A 176 -11.27 1.36 11.16
CA LEU A 176 -10.36 0.98 12.24
C LEU A 176 -11.04 0.88 13.60
N LYS A 177 -11.92 1.82 13.96
CA LYS A 177 -12.62 1.82 15.24
C LYS A 177 -13.56 0.63 15.43
N VAL A 178 -14.23 0.21 14.35
CA VAL A 178 -15.16 -0.93 14.43
C VAL A 178 -14.39 -2.22 14.70
N ILE A 179 -13.23 -2.37 14.07
CA ILE A 179 -12.39 -3.55 14.25
C ILE A 179 -11.76 -3.54 15.64
N ASP A 180 -11.22 -2.42 16.10
CA ASP A 180 -10.62 -2.29 17.44
C ASP A 180 -11.62 -2.62 18.57
N ASN A 181 -12.86 -2.16 18.46
CA ASN A 181 -13.91 -2.44 19.45
C ASN A 181 -14.29 -3.94 19.56
N MET A 182 -14.00 -4.75 18.55
CA MET A 182 -14.26 -6.20 18.60
C MET A 182 -13.18 -6.98 19.34
N PHE A 183 -12.02 -6.37 19.58
CA PHE A 183 -10.92 -6.97 20.34
C PHE A 183 -10.99 -6.64 21.85
N GLU A 184 -11.88 -5.74 22.28
CA GLU A 184 -12.19 -5.45 23.68
C GLU A 184 -13.32 -6.38 24.21
#